data_1e58d466c19960d885cbc1beddbde746
#
_entry.id   1e58d466c19960d885cbc1beddbde746
#
_cell.length_a   1.000
_cell.length_b   1.000
_cell.length_c   1.000
_cell.angle_alpha   90.00
_cell.angle_beta   90.00
_cell.angle_gamma   90.00
#
_symmetry.space_group_name_H-M   'P 1'
#
loop_
_entity.id
_entity.type
_entity.pdbx_description
1 polymer ?
#
loop_
_entity_poly.entity_id
_entity_poly.type
_entity_poly.pdbx_seq_one_letter_code
_entity_poly.pdbx_strand_id
1 'polypeptide(L)'
;PTGTGKTEMFCEMIRLAIADGKRCLVLVDRINLVVQTAKRIKDRLGFWPDREQGDMYAVTKGFNAAKCVVATIQSLRSGKGRKRYQRFNPKDFDYVLIDEAHLTITPSTIKTVEHFTRGNPDLRMCGYTATPKRQDGQSLAQLYETVFFQYEIRQAIKDGWLVPVVAKTVHVESVSLKSLPDRTRDWSDREIGEIMENQQAILETVGVLRKETRGRRTIVFCARVAHAELVSAYLNRDTPGCARVIHGGTPEDERKQILNAYENGEVQYLCNCAVLTTGFDSPGIEVVAMCRPTKSWSLFTQCVGRGLRPLPGVVDQHDTPEARCTAIAASDKPHVTVLSFVGRESAMNLVGPTDVLAGDMVPPEVAEKAKELEEEAEGETDTLELLEEAEEEVERLRIERQCAPVRVDVAYETHDTDLFNDREFKIAVTKGLDIPPQHHRSYLLKSGYTEGEIGGWSTDRVARAVDWFQDRHQKGLCSLAQARLLKRVGIPRETRLQMTKAEASRVLFGKGGKFSAKK
;
A
#
# COMPACT_ATOMS: atom_id res chain seq x y z
N PRO A 1 -1.23 -4.27 -8.62
CA PRO A 1 -2.61 -3.77 -8.73
C PRO A 1 -3.57 -4.84 -9.26
N THR A 2 -4.87 -4.52 -9.25
CA THR A 2 -5.89 -5.33 -9.95
C THR A 2 -5.74 -5.09 -11.46
N GLY A 3 -5.86 -6.16 -12.27
CA GLY A 3 -5.79 -6.02 -13.72
C GLY A 3 -4.39 -6.15 -14.34
N THR A 4 -3.33 -6.18 -13.55
CA THR A 4 -1.93 -6.24 -14.03
C THR A 4 -1.37 -7.65 -14.22
N GLY A 5 -2.22 -8.67 -14.32
CA GLY A 5 -1.78 -10.01 -14.68
C GLY A 5 -1.30 -10.88 -13.52
N LYS A 6 -1.67 -10.63 -12.26
CA LYS A 6 -1.33 -11.52 -11.12
C LYS A 6 -1.64 -12.98 -11.40
N THR A 7 -2.82 -13.26 -11.98
CA THR A 7 -3.25 -14.62 -12.33
C THR A 7 -2.36 -15.23 -13.42
N GLU A 8 -1.87 -14.43 -14.36
CA GLU A 8 -0.93 -14.89 -15.38
C GLU A 8 0.41 -15.27 -14.76
N MET A 9 0.89 -14.47 -13.79
CA MET A 9 2.15 -14.75 -13.09
C MET A 9 2.10 -16.10 -12.37
N PHE A 10 1.03 -16.40 -11.64
CA PHE A 10 1.00 -17.72 -10.99
C PHE A 10 0.65 -18.87 -11.94
N CYS A 11 -0.05 -18.64 -13.05
CA CYS A 11 -0.14 -19.65 -14.13
C CYS A 11 1.26 -19.99 -14.68
N GLU A 12 2.10 -18.98 -14.92
CA GLU A 12 3.47 -19.22 -15.40
C GLU A 12 4.33 -19.93 -14.34
N MET A 13 4.21 -19.56 -13.07
CA MET A 13 4.87 -20.28 -11.98
C MET A 13 4.44 -21.76 -11.89
N ILE A 14 3.14 -22.03 -12.05
CA ILE A 14 2.61 -23.40 -12.08
C ILE A 14 3.19 -24.15 -13.30
N ARG A 15 3.25 -23.51 -14.46
CA ARG A 15 3.83 -24.11 -15.69
C ARG A 15 5.27 -24.54 -15.48
N LEU A 16 6.09 -23.63 -14.94
CA LEU A 16 7.50 -23.90 -14.64
C LEU A 16 7.65 -25.01 -13.60
N ALA A 17 6.88 -24.95 -12.51
CA ALA A 17 6.92 -25.97 -11.46
C ALA A 17 6.55 -27.35 -12.00
N ILE A 18 5.49 -27.47 -12.81
CA ILE A 18 5.09 -28.75 -13.39
C ILE A 18 6.11 -29.28 -14.39
N ALA A 19 6.77 -28.40 -15.17
CA ALA A 19 7.84 -28.78 -16.07
C ALA A 19 9.03 -29.41 -15.31
N ASP A 20 9.29 -28.95 -14.08
CA ASP A 20 10.30 -29.50 -13.17
C ASP A 20 9.80 -30.72 -12.37
N GLY A 21 8.63 -31.27 -12.68
CA GLY A 21 8.03 -32.39 -11.95
C GLY A 21 7.49 -32.04 -10.55
N LYS A 22 7.34 -30.77 -10.23
CA LYS A 22 6.89 -30.24 -8.94
C LYS A 22 5.39 -30.06 -8.87
N ARG A 23 4.85 -29.99 -7.65
CA ARG A 23 3.41 -29.85 -7.38
C ARG A 23 3.07 -28.54 -6.69
N CYS A 24 1.92 -27.97 -7.06
CA CYS A 24 1.46 -26.65 -6.61
C CYS A 24 0.13 -26.77 -5.85
N LEU A 25 0.01 -26.00 -4.76
CA LEU A 25 -1.25 -25.73 -4.07
C LEU A 25 -1.56 -24.24 -4.25
N VAL A 26 -2.70 -23.91 -4.87
CA VAL A 26 -3.18 -22.55 -5.07
C VAL A 26 -4.30 -22.28 -4.05
N LEU A 27 -4.12 -21.26 -3.23
CA LEU A 27 -5.09 -20.84 -2.23
C LEU A 27 -5.77 -19.53 -2.65
N VAL A 28 -7.09 -19.54 -2.64
CA VAL A 28 -7.93 -18.38 -2.94
C VAL A 28 -8.92 -18.12 -1.81
N ASP A 29 -9.43 -16.90 -1.70
CA ASP A 29 -10.33 -16.52 -0.61
C ASP A 29 -11.77 -17.06 -0.79
N ARG A 30 -12.32 -16.99 -2.01
CA ARG A 30 -13.74 -17.26 -2.27
C ARG A 30 -13.96 -18.42 -3.24
N ILE A 31 -15.11 -19.09 -3.09
CA ILE A 31 -15.53 -20.24 -3.92
C ILE A 31 -15.53 -19.89 -5.41
N ASN A 32 -16.06 -18.73 -5.79
CA ASN A 32 -16.10 -18.30 -7.19
C ASN A 32 -14.70 -18.14 -7.79
N LEU A 33 -13.72 -17.70 -6.98
CA LEU A 33 -12.33 -17.57 -7.43
C LEU A 33 -11.70 -18.94 -7.71
N VAL A 34 -12.09 -20.02 -7.00
CA VAL A 34 -11.60 -21.37 -7.32
C VAL A 34 -11.99 -21.78 -8.74
N VAL A 35 -13.25 -21.51 -9.13
CA VAL A 35 -13.74 -21.85 -10.47
C VAL A 35 -13.03 -21.01 -11.54
N GLN A 36 -12.90 -19.70 -11.30
CA GLN A 36 -12.23 -18.77 -12.22
C GLN A 36 -10.75 -19.14 -12.39
N THR A 37 -10.04 -19.36 -11.26
CA THR A 37 -8.61 -19.74 -11.27
C THR A 37 -8.41 -21.08 -11.95
N ALA A 38 -9.27 -22.10 -11.67
CA ALA A 38 -9.18 -23.40 -12.32
C ALA A 38 -9.42 -23.30 -13.83
N LYS A 39 -10.41 -22.49 -14.26
CA LYS A 39 -10.65 -22.21 -15.68
C LYS A 39 -9.45 -21.53 -16.31
N ARG A 40 -8.87 -20.53 -15.67
CA ARG A 40 -7.71 -19.81 -16.20
C ARG A 40 -6.49 -20.73 -16.36
N ILE A 41 -6.23 -21.60 -15.37
CA ILE A 41 -5.19 -22.63 -15.48
C ILE A 41 -5.48 -23.56 -16.66
N LYS A 42 -6.73 -24.00 -16.84
CA LYS A 42 -7.11 -24.83 -17.99
C LYS A 42 -6.87 -24.11 -19.32
N ASP A 43 -7.30 -22.85 -19.42
CA ASP A 43 -7.20 -22.08 -20.67
C ASP A 43 -5.73 -21.80 -21.03
N ARG A 44 -4.87 -21.56 -20.04
CA ARG A 44 -3.45 -21.24 -20.24
C ARG A 44 -2.52 -22.45 -20.32
N LEU A 45 -2.77 -23.49 -19.52
CA LEU A 45 -1.86 -24.63 -19.38
C LEU A 45 -2.41 -25.93 -19.99
N GLY A 46 -3.65 -25.91 -20.47
CA GLY A 46 -4.25 -27.03 -21.18
C GLY A 46 -4.81 -28.15 -20.29
N PHE A 47 -4.68 -28.08 -18.95
CA PHE A 47 -5.19 -29.09 -18.02
C PHE A 47 -6.08 -28.49 -16.93
N TRP A 48 -7.02 -29.29 -16.40
CA TRP A 48 -7.81 -28.92 -15.24
C TRP A 48 -7.06 -29.22 -13.95
N PRO A 49 -6.87 -28.25 -13.04
CA PRO A 49 -6.40 -28.54 -11.69
C PRO A 49 -7.51 -29.22 -10.88
N ASP A 50 -7.12 -29.99 -9.86
CA ASP A 50 -8.08 -30.48 -8.88
C ASP A 50 -8.61 -29.34 -8.03
N ARG A 51 -9.86 -29.47 -7.56
CA ARG A 51 -10.52 -28.47 -6.74
C ARG A 51 -10.85 -29.03 -5.37
N GLU A 52 -10.47 -28.31 -4.33
CA GLU A 52 -10.79 -28.63 -2.95
C GLU A 52 -11.75 -27.57 -2.40
N GLN A 53 -13.06 -27.74 -2.68
CA GLN A 53 -14.10 -26.79 -2.24
C GLN A 53 -15.46 -27.47 -2.12
N GLY A 54 -16.33 -27.02 -1.17
CA GLY A 54 -17.67 -27.59 -0.98
C GLY A 54 -17.62 -29.11 -0.88
N ASP A 55 -18.32 -29.81 -1.75
CA ASP A 55 -18.35 -31.29 -1.82
C ASP A 55 -17.27 -31.85 -2.76
N MET A 56 -16.44 -30.99 -3.36
CA MET A 56 -15.32 -31.41 -4.20
C MET A 56 -14.08 -31.68 -3.35
N TYR A 57 -13.42 -32.81 -3.62
CA TYR A 57 -12.23 -33.26 -2.92
C TYR A 57 -11.12 -33.57 -3.91
N ALA A 58 -9.98 -32.92 -3.75
CA ALA A 58 -8.80 -33.19 -4.55
C ALA A 58 -8.24 -34.60 -4.26
N VAL A 59 -7.66 -35.24 -5.29
CA VAL A 59 -6.97 -36.52 -5.17
C VAL A 59 -5.60 -36.30 -4.52
N THR A 60 -5.43 -36.83 -3.31
CA THR A 60 -4.24 -36.55 -2.48
C THR A 60 -3.12 -37.57 -2.67
N LYS A 61 -3.38 -38.79 -3.18
CA LYS A 61 -2.42 -39.91 -3.22
C LYS A 61 -2.52 -40.68 -4.53
N GLY A 62 -1.44 -41.42 -4.82
CA GLY A 62 -1.36 -42.37 -5.95
C GLY A 62 -0.93 -41.71 -7.26
N PHE A 63 -0.91 -42.50 -8.33
CA PHE A 63 -0.51 -42.09 -9.67
C PHE A 63 -1.35 -40.94 -10.24
N ASN A 64 -2.61 -40.85 -9.83
CA ASN A 64 -3.54 -39.80 -10.24
C ASN A 64 -3.54 -38.57 -9.33
N ALA A 65 -2.60 -38.46 -8.41
CA ALA A 65 -2.50 -37.29 -7.55
C ALA A 65 -2.28 -36.02 -8.37
N ALA A 66 -3.11 -35.02 -8.16
CA ALA A 66 -3.11 -33.80 -8.96
C ALA A 66 -1.77 -33.05 -8.89
N LYS A 67 -1.26 -32.60 -10.05
CA LYS A 67 -0.07 -31.75 -10.13
C LYS A 67 -0.32 -30.34 -9.59
N CYS A 68 -1.57 -29.89 -9.67
CA CYS A 68 -2.01 -28.60 -9.16
C CYS A 68 -3.37 -28.76 -8.48
N VAL A 69 -3.51 -28.24 -7.27
CA VAL A 69 -4.75 -28.20 -6.50
C VAL A 69 -5.14 -26.74 -6.27
N VAL A 70 -6.39 -26.36 -6.59
CA VAL A 70 -6.94 -25.05 -6.25
C VAL A 70 -7.95 -25.21 -5.11
N ALA A 71 -7.75 -24.49 -4.02
CA ALA A 71 -8.56 -24.62 -2.81
C ALA A 71 -8.95 -23.26 -2.23
N THR A 72 -10.11 -23.21 -1.54
CA THR A 72 -10.34 -22.09 -0.62
C THR A 72 -9.76 -22.40 0.75
N ILE A 73 -9.23 -21.35 1.40
CA ILE A 73 -8.75 -21.45 2.79
C ILE A 73 -9.87 -21.95 3.73
N GLN A 74 -11.11 -21.50 3.50
CA GLN A 74 -12.28 -21.93 4.27
C GLN A 74 -12.55 -23.42 4.12
N SER A 75 -12.50 -23.96 2.90
CA SER A 75 -12.68 -25.39 2.64
C SER A 75 -11.59 -26.22 3.32
N LEU A 76 -10.33 -25.81 3.21
CA LEU A 76 -9.22 -26.49 3.89
C LEU A 76 -9.39 -26.55 5.41
N ARG A 77 -9.99 -25.52 6.00
CA ARG A 77 -10.28 -25.43 7.44
C ARG A 77 -11.54 -26.15 7.86
N SER A 78 -12.40 -26.55 6.95
CA SER A 78 -13.64 -27.26 7.25
C SER A 78 -13.36 -28.69 7.77
N GLY A 79 -14.40 -29.33 8.29
CA GLY A 79 -14.37 -30.71 8.79
C GLY A 79 -14.58 -30.77 10.31
N LYS A 80 -15.44 -31.73 10.72
CA LYS A 80 -15.68 -32.09 12.14
C LYS A 80 -14.56 -33.03 12.62
N GLY A 81 -13.88 -32.66 13.68
CA GLY A 81 -12.75 -33.42 14.23
C GLY A 81 -11.44 -33.20 13.45
N ARG A 82 -11.31 -33.78 12.28
CA ARG A 82 -10.13 -33.60 11.41
C ARG A 82 -10.40 -32.58 10.33
N LYS A 83 -9.52 -31.57 10.23
CA LYS A 83 -9.60 -30.52 9.19
C LYS A 83 -9.17 -31.04 7.82
N ARG A 84 -9.75 -30.51 6.74
CA ARG A 84 -9.49 -30.99 5.37
C ARG A 84 -8.03 -30.82 4.97
N TYR A 85 -7.35 -29.75 5.38
CA TYR A 85 -5.92 -29.55 5.09
C TYR A 85 -5.04 -30.69 5.63
N GLN A 86 -5.46 -31.40 6.70
CA GLN A 86 -4.72 -32.52 7.28
C GLN A 86 -4.79 -33.81 6.43
N ARG A 87 -5.59 -33.82 5.36
CA ARG A 87 -5.63 -34.93 4.38
C ARG A 87 -4.41 -34.89 3.46
N PHE A 88 -3.84 -33.70 3.27
CA PHE A 88 -2.69 -33.49 2.41
C PHE A 88 -1.41 -33.77 3.20
N ASN A 89 -0.48 -34.51 2.58
CA ASN A 89 0.87 -34.58 3.09
C ASN A 89 1.63 -33.33 2.63
N PRO A 90 2.16 -32.51 3.55
CA PRO A 90 2.89 -31.29 3.19
C PRO A 90 4.03 -31.53 2.18
N LYS A 91 4.72 -32.66 2.26
CA LYS A 91 5.82 -33.05 1.37
C LYS A 91 5.39 -33.32 -0.07
N ASP A 92 4.08 -33.40 -0.32
CA ASP A 92 3.57 -33.57 -1.68
C ASP A 92 3.51 -32.27 -2.48
N PHE A 93 3.75 -31.12 -1.85
CA PHE A 93 3.74 -29.81 -2.51
C PHE A 93 5.11 -29.14 -2.40
N ASP A 94 5.56 -28.57 -3.52
CA ASP A 94 6.78 -27.78 -3.59
C ASP A 94 6.47 -26.28 -3.52
N TYR A 95 5.26 -25.87 -3.96
CA TYR A 95 4.83 -24.49 -3.99
C TYR A 95 3.44 -24.34 -3.38
N VAL A 96 3.28 -23.29 -2.55
CA VAL A 96 1.98 -22.75 -2.14
C VAL A 96 1.86 -21.33 -2.68
N LEU A 97 0.88 -21.12 -3.57
CA LEU A 97 0.60 -19.83 -4.19
C LEU A 97 -0.69 -19.27 -3.58
N ILE A 98 -0.66 -18.08 -3.03
CA ILE A 98 -1.78 -17.52 -2.28
C ILE A 98 -2.25 -16.24 -2.96
N ASP A 99 -3.47 -16.25 -3.48
CA ASP A 99 -4.11 -15.04 -4.01
C ASP A 99 -4.73 -14.23 -2.87
N GLU A 100 -4.74 -12.90 -3.02
CA GLU A 100 -5.14 -11.93 -2.00
C GLU A 100 -4.47 -12.21 -0.64
N ALA A 101 -3.16 -12.30 -0.67
CA ALA A 101 -2.30 -12.68 0.47
C ALA A 101 -2.58 -11.86 1.75
N HIS A 102 -3.05 -10.61 1.62
CA HIS A 102 -3.42 -9.77 2.75
C HIS A 102 -4.59 -10.34 3.59
N LEU A 103 -5.42 -11.23 3.01
CA LEU A 103 -6.51 -11.89 3.73
C LEU A 103 -6.04 -13.10 4.54
N THR A 104 -4.80 -13.55 4.36
CA THR A 104 -4.26 -14.75 5.02
C THR A 104 -3.75 -14.51 6.45
N ILE A 105 -3.63 -13.27 6.88
CA ILE A 105 -3.12 -12.92 8.21
C ILE A 105 -4.25 -13.01 9.26
N THR A 106 -4.76 -14.20 9.45
CA THR A 106 -5.64 -14.54 10.58
C THR A 106 -5.09 -15.75 11.31
N PRO A 107 -5.24 -15.85 12.65
CA PRO A 107 -4.65 -16.96 13.43
C PRO A 107 -5.02 -18.35 12.88
N SER A 108 -6.22 -18.47 12.35
CA SER A 108 -6.72 -19.74 11.82
C SER A 108 -6.18 -20.06 10.42
N THR A 109 -5.93 -19.04 9.60
CA THR A 109 -5.31 -19.21 8.28
C THR A 109 -3.82 -19.49 8.42
N ILE A 110 -3.14 -18.77 9.31
CA ILE A 110 -1.73 -19.00 9.64
C ILE A 110 -1.52 -20.47 10.03
N LYS A 111 -2.35 -21.03 10.93
CA LYS A 111 -2.28 -22.47 11.29
C LYS A 111 -2.44 -23.42 10.10
N THR A 112 -3.27 -23.05 9.12
CA THR A 112 -3.46 -23.87 7.92
C THR A 112 -2.24 -23.84 7.03
N VAL A 113 -1.64 -22.67 6.84
CA VAL A 113 -0.42 -22.48 6.04
C VAL A 113 0.79 -23.12 6.76
N GLU A 114 0.90 -22.95 8.08
CA GLU A 114 1.94 -23.57 8.90
C GLU A 114 1.95 -25.10 8.82
N HIS A 115 0.79 -25.73 8.59
CA HIS A 115 0.76 -27.18 8.36
C HIS A 115 1.63 -27.59 7.17
N PHE A 116 1.60 -26.80 6.09
CA PHE A 116 2.39 -27.07 4.90
C PHE A 116 3.86 -26.65 5.07
N THR A 117 4.11 -25.45 5.58
CA THR A 117 5.47 -24.92 5.72
C THR A 117 6.30 -25.67 6.76
N ARG A 118 5.72 -26.00 7.92
CA ARG A 118 6.42 -26.80 8.96
C ARG A 118 6.61 -28.26 8.56
N GLY A 119 5.65 -28.79 7.79
CA GLY A 119 5.70 -30.18 7.33
C GLY A 119 6.63 -30.41 6.14
N ASN A 120 6.99 -29.35 5.43
CA ASN A 120 7.95 -29.35 4.32
C ASN A 120 8.82 -28.09 4.37
N PRO A 121 10.05 -28.15 4.92
CA PRO A 121 10.97 -27.01 4.99
C PRO A 121 11.42 -26.49 3.62
N ASP A 122 11.39 -27.31 2.57
CA ASP A 122 11.78 -26.94 1.20
C ASP A 122 10.64 -26.28 0.42
N LEU A 123 9.45 -26.22 1.00
CA LEU A 123 8.27 -25.63 0.36
C LEU A 123 8.46 -24.12 0.17
N ARG A 124 8.22 -23.65 -1.04
CA ARG A 124 8.23 -22.23 -1.38
C ARG A 124 6.84 -21.67 -1.36
N MET A 125 6.65 -20.59 -0.60
CA MET A 125 5.38 -19.89 -0.49
C MET A 125 5.46 -18.53 -1.15
N CYS A 126 4.51 -18.24 -2.07
CA CYS A 126 4.38 -16.95 -2.74
C CYS A 126 2.99 -16.38 -2.51
N GLY A 127 2.92 -15.17 -1.98
CA GLY A 127 1.68 -14.41 -1.82
C GLY A 127 1.56 -13.32 -2.89
N TYR A 128 0.36 -13.21 -3.47
CA TYR A 128 0.00 -12.18 -4.42
C TYR A 128 -1.07 -11.28 -3.81
N THR A 129 -0.89 -9.98 -3.87
CA THR A 129 -1.89 -9.03 -3.38
C THR A 129 -1.86 -7.73 -4.18
N ALA A 130 -3.01 -7.10 -4.33
CA ALA A 130 -3.10 -5.74 -4.87
C ALA A 130 -2.90 -4.69 -3.75
N THR A 131 -3.04 -5.09 -2.50
CA THR A 131 -3.10 -4.21 -1.33
C THR A 131 -2.23 -4.78 -0.21
N PRO A 132 -0.91 -4.52 -0.22
CA PRO A 132 0.01 -5.05 0.81
C PRO A 132 -0.24 -4.45 2.19
N LYS A 133 -0.72 -3.20 2.26
CA LYS A 133 -1.07 -2.56 3.53
C LYS A 133 -2.44 -3.04 4.05
N ARG A 134 -2.49 -3.42 5.32
CA ARG A 134 -3.73 -3.79 6.01
C ARG A 134 -4.16 -2.67 6.96
N GLN A 135 -5.47 -2.44 7.04
CA GLN A 135 -6.05 -1.44 7.95
C GLN A 135 -5.95 -1.80 9.43
N ASP A 136 -5.84 -3.10 9.75
CA ASP A 136 -5.73 -3.60 11.12
C ASP A 136 -4.31 -3.57 11.67
N GLY A 137 -3.35 -3.02 10.93
CA GLY A 137 -1.95 -2.91 11.34
C GLY A 137 -1.19 -4.24 11.40
N GLN A 138 -1.82 -5.36 11.01
CA GLN A 138 -1.15 -6.65 10.97
C GLN A 138 -0.21 -6.72 9.76
N SER A 139 1.07 -6.98 10.04
CA SER A 139 2.10 -7.07 9.01
C SER A 139 2.03 -8.40 8.26
N LEU A 140 2.19 -8.34 6.93
CA LEU A 140 2.44 -9.51 6.10
C LEU A 140 3.72 -10.28 6.50
N ALA A 141 4.65 -9.60 7.20
CA ALA A 141 5.89 -10.20 7.72
C ALA A 141 5.65 -11.33 8.75
N GLN A 142 4.41 -11.52 9.25
CA GLN A 142 4.06 -12.70 10.06
C GLN A 142 4.11 -14.01 9.27
N LEU A 143 3.99 -13.94 7.94
CA LEU A 143 3.90 -15.11 7.08
C LEU A 143 4.85 -15.07 5.89
N TYR A 144 5.28 -13.90 5.46
CA TYR A 144 6.14 -13.68 4.30
C TYR A 144 7.44 -13.00 4.72
N GLU A 145 8.56 -13.52 4.29
CA GLU A 145 9.89 -13.05 4.68
C GLU A 145 10.33 -11.79 3.91
N THR A 146 9.90 -11.66 2.67
CA THR A 146 10.32 -10.56 1.79
C THR A 146 9.28 -10.23 0.72
N VAL A 147 9.31 -8.99 0.26
CA VAL A 147 8.64 -8.53 -0.97
C VAL A 147 9.69 -8.52 -2.07
N PHE A 148 9.58 -9.43 -3.03
CA PHE A 148 10.57 -9.54 -4.11
C PHE A 148 10.14 -8.85 -5.41
N PHE A 149 8.86 -8.46 -5.53
CA PHE A 149 8.35 -7.70 -6.68
C PHE A 149 7.20 -6.80 -6.25
N GLN A 150 7.30 -5.53 -6.60
CA GLN A 150 6.27 -4.53 -6.38
C GLN A 150 5.99 -3.81 -7.70
N TYR A 151 4.71 -3.69 -8.05
CA TYR A 151 4.26 -3.01 -9.25
C TYR A 151 3.02 -2.19 -8.92
N GLU A 152 3.15 -0.88 -8.97
CA GLU A 152 2.10 0.05 -8.55
C GLU A 152 1.17 0.45 -9.70
N ILE A 153 0.00 1.01 -9.36
CA ILE A 153 -1.00 1.45 -10.34
C ILE A 153 -0.40 2.55 -11.22
N ARG A 154 0.29 3.54 -10.64
CA ARG A 154 0.96 4.62 -11.37
C ARG A 154 1.92 4.08 -12.44
N GLN A 155 2.77 3.13 -12.07
CA GLN A 155 3.69 2.51 -13.01
C GLN A 155 2.96 1.72 -14.10
N ALA A 156 1.90 0.99 -13.73
CA ALA A 156 1.12 0.23 -14.70
C ALA A 156 0.37 1.12 -15.71
N ILE A 157 -0.04 2.32 -15.31
CA ILE A 157 -0.60 3.34 -16.23
C ILE A 157 0.50 3.88 -17.13
N LYS A 158 1.66 4.26 -16.59
CA LYS A 158 2.81 4.74 -17.39
C LYS A 158 3.31 3.69 -18.39
N ASP A 159 3.26 2.43 -18.04
CA ASP A 159 3.61 1.31 -18.92
C ASP A 159 2.50 0.97 -19.93
N GLY A 160 1.33 1.61 -19.87
CA GLY A 160 0.20 1.37 -20.77
C GLY A 160 -0.51 0.03 -20.57
N TRP A 161 -0.41 -0.57 -19.38
CA TRP A 161 -1.18 -1.77 -19.03
C TRP A 161 -2.51 -1.47 -18.36
N LEU A 162 -2.68 -0.26 -17.84
CA LEU A 162 -3.90 0.26 -17.25
C LEU A 162 -4.22 1.62 -17.89
N VAL A 163 -5.51 1.97 -17.93
CA VAL A 163 -5.94 3.27 -18.44
C VAL A 163 -5.71 4.37 -17.41
N PRO A 164 -5.46 5.62 -17.83
CA PRO A 164 -5.41 6.80 -16.95
C PRO A 164 -6.66 6.95 -16.08
N VAL A 165 -6.51 7.63 -14.96
CA VAL A 165 -7.60 7.92 -14.01
C VAL A 165 -7.91 9.41 -14.03
N VAL A 166 -9.13 9.75 -14.40
CA VAL A 166 -9.67 11.10 -14.26
C VAL A 166 -10.56 11.13 -13.01
N ALA A 167 -10.17 11.93 -12.03
CA ALA A 167 -10.84 12.02 -10.75
C ALA A 167 -11.82 13.19 -10.71
N LYS A 168 -12.92 13.00 -9.98
CA LYS A 168 -13.85 14.07 -9.62
C LYS A 168 -14.42 13.84 -8.25
N THR A 169 -14.11 14.72 -7.32
CA THR A 169 -14.71 14.72 -5.99
C THR A 169 -16.07 15.44 -6.04
N VAL A 170 -17.11 14.77 -5.54
CA VAL A 170 -18.49 15.23 -5.52
C VAL A 170 -18.92 15.48 -4.09
N HIS A 171 -19.10 16.74 -3.73
CA HIS A 171 -19.63 17.13 -2.42
C HIS A 171 -21.15 16.99 -2.42
N VAL A 172 -21.68 16.10 -1.57
CA VAL A 172 -23.11 15.91 -1.35
C VAL A 172 -23.53 16.80 -0.18
N GLU A 173 -24.22 17.89 -0.49
CA GLU A 173 -24.56 18.96 0.47
C GLU A 173 -25.40 18.46 1.66
N SER A 174 -26.27 17.49 1.41
CA SER A 174 -27.13 16.89 2.43
C SER A 174 -26.46 15.82 3.30
N VAL A 175 -25.20 15.47 2.99
CA VAL A 175 -24.42 14.47 3.74
C VAL A 175 -23.47 15.17 4.69
N SER A 176 -23.60 14.91 6.00
CA SER A 176 -22.62 15.32 7.01
C SER A 176 -22.00 14.11 7.68
N LEU A 177 -20.68 14.01 7.61
CA LEU A 177 -19.91 12.95 8.24
C LEU A 177 -19.51 13.28 9.70
N LYS A 178 -19.83 14.50 10.20
CA LYS A 178 -19.50 14.93 11.57
C LYS A 178 -20.19 14.10 12.66
N SER A 179 -21.32 13.49 12.33
CA SER A 179 -22.04 12.61 13.26
C SER A 179 -21.34 11.26 13.45
N LEU A 180 -20.40 10.92 12.58
CA LEU A 180 -19.65 9.68 12.66
C LEU A 180 -18.49 9.79 13.65
N PRO A 181 -18.18 8.70 14.39
CA PRO A 181 -17.07 8.73 15.34
C PRO A 181 -15.74 8.96 14.61
N ASP A 182 -14.95 9.88 15.13
CA ASP A 182 -13.57 10.07 14.66
C ASP A 182 -12.71 8.93 15.16
N ARG A 183 -12.26 8.10 14.22
CA ARG A 183 -11.40 6.94 14.47
C ARG A 183 -10.54 6.65 13.24
N THR A 184 -9.40 6.05 13.45
CA THR A 184 -8.48 5.64 12.36
C THR A 184 -9.02 4.49 11.52
N ARG A 185 -9.90 3.66 12.09
CA ARG A 185 -10.55 2.55 11.39
C ARG A 185 -11.73 3.06 10.55
N ASP A 186 -11.96 2.42 9.39
CA ASP A 186 -13.11 2.72 8.54
C ASP A 186 -14.45 2.53 9.27
N TRP A 187 -15.45 3.27 8.82
CA TRP A 187 -16.82 3.16 9.35
C TRP A 187 -17.48 1.87 8.88
N SER A 188 -18.43 1.38 9.66
CA SER A 188 -19.23 0.23 9.26
C SER A 188 -20.20 0.62 8.13
N ASP A 189 -20.60 -0.38 7.34
CA ASP A 189 -21.58 -0.21 6.27
C ASP A 189 -22.90 0.37 6.77
N ARG A 190 -23.26 0.07 8.04
CA ARG A 190 -24.45 0.60 8.69
C ARG A 190 -24.32 2.10 8.95
N GLU A 191 -23.21 2.55 9.53
CA GLU A 191 -23.01 3.97 9.88
C GLU A 191 -23.02 4.85 8.62
N ILE A 192 -22.33 4.43 7.58
CA ILE A 192 -22.33 5.17 6.30
C ILE A 192 -23.69 5.06 5.61
N GLY A 193 -24.33 3.89 5.61
CA GLY A 193 -25.61 3.67 4.96
C GLY A 193 -26.70 4.57 5.52
N GLU A 194 -26.79 4.69 6.84
CA GLU A 194 -27.81 5.55 7.50
C GLU A 194 -27.72 7.02 7.05
N ILE A 195 -26.52 7.51 6.72
CA ILE A 195 -26.31 8.87 6.22
C ILE A 195 -26.61 8.97 4.71
N MET A 196 -26.09 8.02 3.92
CA MET A 196 -26.19 8.05 2.46
C MET A 196 -27.59 7.64 1.95
N GLU A 197 -28.41 6.98 2.76
CA GLU A 197 -29.81 6.60 2.43
C GLU A 197 -30.82 7.74 2.65
N ASN A 198 -30.37 8.92 3.10
CA ASN A 198 -31.22 10.10 3.16
C ASN A 198 -31.75 10.44 1.76
N GLN A 199 -33.06 10.73 1.66
CA GLN A 199 -33.72 11.00 0.38
C GLN A 199 -33.03 12.11 -0.42
N GLN A 200 -32.64 13.20 0.23
CA GLN A 200 -31.97 14.32 -0.41
C GLN A 200 -30.60 13.91 -0.93
N ALA A 201 -29.82 13.13 -0.16
CA ALA A 201 -28.53 12.60 -0.57
C ALA A 201 -28.64 11.69 -1.81
N ILE A 202 -29.66 10.84 -1.85
CA ILE A 202 -29.94 10.00 -3.02
C ILE A 202 -30.26 10.87 -4.25
N LEU A 203 -31.09 11.90 -4.11
CA LEU A 203 -31.45 12.79 -5.23
C LEU A 203 -30.22 13.53 -5.77
N GLU A 204 -29.39 14.09 -4.90
CA GLU A 204 -28.14 14.76 -5.27
C GLU A 204 -27.17 13.77 -5.97
N THR A 205 -26.96 12.60 -5.37
CA THR A 205 -26.10 11.54 -5.95
C THR A 205 -26.57 11.12 -7.34
N VAL A 206 -27.87 10.83 -7.51
CA VAL A 206 -28.45 10.41 -8.80
C VAL A 206 -28.38 11.54 -9.82
N GLY A 207 -28.61 12.79 -9.40
CA GLY A 207 -28.48 13.97 -10.27
C GLY A 207 -27.08 14.11 -10.85
N VAL A 208 -26.06 13.97 -10.02
CA VAL A 208 -24.65 14.00 -10.46
C VAL A 208 -24.33 12.78 -11.32
N LEU A 209 -24.73 11.57 -10.93
CA LEU A 209 -24.50 10.37 -11.74
C LEU A 209 -24.99 10.57 -13.17
N ARG A 210 -26.23 11.03 -13.36
CA ARG A 210 -26.79 11.26 -14.72
C ARG A 210 -26.01 12.30 -15.51
N LYS A 211 -25.64 13.40 -14.85
CA LYS A 211 -24.92 14.50 -15.48
C LYS A 211 -23.53 14.10 -15.93
N GLU A 212 -22.80 13.41 -15.04
CA GLU A 212 -21.37 13.13 -15.25
C GLU A 212 -21.13 11.85 -16.06
N THR A 213 -22.03 10.85 -15.98
CA THR A 213 -21.80 9.58 -16.71
C THR A 213 -22.21 9.64 -18.19
N ARG A 214 -23.19 10.45 -18.56
CA ARG A 214 -23.61 10.69 -19.97
C ARG A 214 -23.74 9.44 -20.82
N GLY A 215 -24.38 8.39 -20.32
CA GLY A 215 -24.57 7.12 -21.02
C GLY A 215 -23.41 6.13 -20.91
N ARG A 216 -22.27 6.51 -20.33
CA ARG A 216 -21.11 5.63 -20.12
C ARG A 216 -21.43 4.51 -19.11
N ARG A 217 -20.87 3.32 -19.36
CA ARG A 217 -21.03 2.16 -18.45
C ARG A 217 -20.42 2.44 -17.09
N THR A 218 -21.28 2.42 -16.08
CA THR A 218 -20.94 2.87 -14.74
C THR A 218 -21.13 1.77 -13.71
N ILE A 219 -20.10 1.50 -12.89
CA ILE A 219 -20.24 0.69 -11.67
C ILE A 219 -20.41 1.61 -10.46
N VAL A 220 -21.44 1.36 -9.64
CA VAL A 220 -21.77 2.18 -8.47
C VAL A 220 -21.55 1.35 -7.21
N PHE A 221 -20.61 1.76 -6.37
CA PHE A 221 -20.32 1.13 -5.09
C PHE A 221 -21.09 1.82 -3.96
N CYS A 222 -22.05 1.11 -3.40
CA CYS A 222 -22.93 1.58 -2.33
C CYS A 222 -22.52 0.97 -0.97
N ALA A 223 -22.86 1.66 0.12
CA ALA A 223 -22.55 1.22 1.47
C ALA A 223 -23.35 -0.02 1.89
N ARG A 224 -24.66 -0.04 1.55
CA ARG A 224 -25.61 -1.10 1.93
C ARG A 224 -26.48 -1.51 0.74
N VAL A 225 -27.14 -2.65 0.88
CA VAL A 225 -28.11 -3.14 -0.13
C VAL A 225 -29.23 -2.13 -0.33
N ALA A 226 -29.85 -1.64 0.75
CA ALA A 226 -30.90 -0.62 0.69
C ALA A 226 -30.44 0.65 -0.04
N HIS A 227 -29.20 1.10 0.19
CA HIS A 227 -28.62 2.23 -0.53
C HIS A 227 -28.53 1.95 -2.04
N ALA A 228 -28.05 0.77 -2.44
CA ALA A 228 -27.94 0.37 -3.85
C ALA A 228 -29.34 0.28 -4.52
N GLU A 229 -30.32 -0.26 -3.81
CA GLU A 229 -31.71 -0.35 -4.28
C GLU A 229 -32.33 1.03 -4.49
N LEU A 230 -32.15 1.97 -3.54
CA LEU A 230 -32.63 3.34 -3.67
C LEU A 230 -31.99 4.05 -4.86
N VAL A 231 -30.65 4.04 -4.99
CA VAL A 231 -29.95 4.65 -6.11
C VAL A 231 -30.46 4.08 -7.44
N SER A 232 -30.56 2.74 -7.54
CA SER A 232 -31.07 2.06 -8.74
C SER A 232 -32.53 2.44 -9.04
N ALA A 233 -33.40 2.49 -8.03
CA ALA A 233 -34.80 2.86 -8.20
C ALA A 233 -34.94 4.29 -8.74
N TYR A 234 -34.17 5.24 -8.18
CA TYR A 234 -34.22 6.62 -8.64
C TYR A 234 -33.60 6.80 -10.05
N LEU A 235 -32.55 6.06 -10.40
CA LEU A 235 -32.01 6.05 -11.77
C LEU A 235 -33.04 5.53 -12.77
N ASN A 236 -33.77 4.48 -12.41
CA ASN A 236 -34.81 3.86 -13.27
C ASN A 236 -36.09 4.69 -13.40
N ARG A 237 -36.30 5.74 -12.61
CA ARG A 237 -37.53 6.59 -12.73
C ARG A 237 -37.64 7.26 -14.08
N ASP A 238 -36.52 7.80 -14.58
CA ASP A 238 -36.53 8.57 -15.83
C ASP A 238 -36.11 7.70 -17.03
N THR A 239 -35.31 6.66 -16.79
CA THR A 239 -34.86 5.71 -17.82
C THR A 239 -35.07 4.29 -17.31
N PRO A 240 -36.26 3.72 -17.49
CA PRO A 240 -36.56 2.37 -17.01
C PRO A 240 -35.59 1.32 -17.54
N GLY A 241 -35.05 0.50 -16.61
CA GLY A 241 -34.14 -0.58 -16.97
C GLY A 241 -32.66 -0.20 -17.06
N CYS A 242 -32.32 1.09 -16.98
CA CYS A 242 -30.92 1.54 -17.08
C CYS A 242 -30.05 1.10 -15.90
N ALA A 243 -30.62 0.78 -14.75
CA ALA A 243 -29.90 0.38 -13.55
C ALA A 243 -30.34 -0.97 -13.00
N ARG A 244 -29.40 -1.78 -12.53
CA ARG A 244 -29.62 -3.05 -11.84
C ARG A 244 -28.79 -3.11 -10.57
N VAL A 245 -29.26 -3.94 -9.62
CA VAL A 245 -28.58 -4.14 -8.33
C VAL A 245 -28.01 -5.55 -8.23
N ILE A 246 -26.78 -5.65 -7.74
CA ILE A 246 -26.15 -6.93 -7.36
C ILE A 246 -25.66 -6.86 -5.92
N HIS A 247 -26.04 -7.85 -5.12
CA HIS A 247 -25.61 -8.00 -3.74
C HIS A 247 -25.37 -9.49 -3.35
N GLY A 248 -24.97 -9.75 -2.12
CA GLY A 248 -24.66 -11.11 -1.66
C GLY A 248 -25.83 -12.09 -1.74
N GLY A 249 -27.08 -11.61 -1.64
CA GLY A 249 -28.30 -12.40 -1.74
C GLY A 249 -28.84 -12.57 -3.16
N THR A 250 -28.24 -11.93 -4.19
CA THR A 250 -28.69 -12.10 -5.58
C THR A 250 -28.43 -13.53 -6.07
N PRO A 251 -29.47 -14.28 -6.51
CA PRO A 251 -29.32 -15.63 -7.06
C PRO A 251 -28.29 -15.70 -8.19
N GLU A 252 -27.60 -16.84 -8.31
CA GLU A 252 -26.47 -16.95 -9.27
C GLU A 252 -26.92 -16.77 -10.73
N ASP A 253 -28.07 -17.31 -11.10
CA ASP A 253 -28.58 -17.18 -12.46
C ASP A 253 -29.03 -15.75 -12.79
N GLU A 254 -29.70 -15.08 -11.85
CA GLU A 254 -30.05 -13.67 -11.97
C GLU A 254 -28.79 -12.79 -12.05
N ARG A 255 -27.79 -13.07 -11.23
CA ARG A 255 -26.50 -12.38 -11.26
C ARG A 255 -25.85 -12.49 -12.64
N LYS A 256 -25.82 -13.69 -13.23
CA LYS A 256 -25.28 -13.92 -14.58
C LYS A 256 -26.05 -13.11 -15.63
N GLN A 257 -27.38 -13.09 -15.55
CA GLN A 257 -28.22 -12.30 -16.46
C GLN A 257 -27.93 -10.80 -16.37
N ILE A 258 -27.85 -10.26 -15.14
CA ILE A 258 -27.55 -8.85 -14.92
C ILE A 258 -26.14 -8.49 -15.45
N LEU A 259 -25.13 -9.32 -15.18
CA LEU A 259 -23.76 -9.08 -15.65
C LEU A 259 -23.68 -9.15 -17.18
N ASN A 260 -24.33 -10.09 -17.81
CA ASN A 260 -24.37 -10.17 -19.28
C ASN A 260 -25.08 -8.94 -19.89
N ALA A 261 -26.21 -8.51 -19.32
CA ALA A 261 -26.91 -7.31 -19.77
C ALA A 261 -26.05 -6.04 -19.62
N TYR A 262 -25.26 -5.97 -18.54
CA TYR A 262 -24.31 -4.86 -18.33
C TYR A 262 -23.16 -4.90 -19.35
N GLU A 263 -22.59 -6.08 -19.61
CA GLU A 263 -21.50 -6.24 -20.59
C GLU A 263 -21.97 -5.94 -22.02
N ASN A 264 -23.22 -6.28 -22.35
CA ASN A 264 -23.84 -5.96 -23.64
C ASN A 264 -24.26 -4.49 -23.78
N GLY A 265 -24.17 -3.68 -22.70
CA GLY A 265 -24.59 -2.27 -22.72
C GLY A 265 -26.11 -2.04 -22.59
N GLU A 266 -26.89 -3.09 -22.30
CA GLU A 266 -28.34 -2.99 -22.05
C GLU A 266 -28.63 -2.34 -20.70
N VAL A 267 -27.69 -2.44 -19.75
CA VAL A 267 -27.71 -1.82 -18.44
C VAL A 267 -26.53 -0.86 -18.34
N GLN A 268 -26.82 0.41 -18.06
CA GLN A 268 -25.80 1.44 -17.91
C GLN A 268 -25.18 1.43 -16.51
N TYR A 269 -26.01 1.33 -15.45
CA TYR A 269 -25.59 1.43 -14.05
C TYR A 269 -25.67 0.08 -13.35
N LEU A 270 -24.53 -0.42 -12.92
CA LEU A 270 -24.42 -1.61 -12.09
C LEU A 270 -24.22 -1.20 -10.63
N CYS A 271 -25.31 -1.08 -9.86
CA CYS A 271 -25.26 -0.75 -8.45
C CYS A 271 -24.92 -2.00 -7.64
N ASN A 272 -23.95 -1.89 -6.72
CA ASN A 272 -23.55 -3.05 -5.93
C ASN A 272 -23.20 -2.69 -4.48
N CYS A 273 -23.33 -3.70 -3.62
CA CYS A 273 -22.88 -3.65 -2.23
C CYS A 273 -21.95 -4.84 -1.95
N ALA A 274 -20.67 -4.55 -1.71
CA ALA A 274 -19.62 -5.46 -1.25
C ALA A 274 -19.34 -6.74 -2.08
N VAL A 275 -19.91 -6.89 -3.28
CA VAL A 275 -19.77 -8.14 -4.05
C VAL A 275 -18.89 -8.03 -5.30
N LEU A 276 -18.79 -6.87 -5.91
CA LEU A 276 -18.00 -6.66 -7.13
C LEU A 276 -16.60 -6.09 -6.86
N THR A 277 -16.23 -5.96 -5.61
CA THR A 277 -14.88 -5.51 -5.20
C THR A 277 -13.81 -6.56 -5.54
N THR A 278 -14.16 -7.85 -5.56
CA THR A 278 -13.25 -8.95 -5.90
C THR A 278 -13.88 -9.88 -6.93
N GLY A 279 -13.08 -10.43 -7.86
CA GLY A 279 -13.50 -11.48 -8.79
C GLY A 279 -14.40 -11.07 -9.95
N PHE A 280 -14.80 -9.81 -10.07
CA PHE A 280 -15.54 -9.29 -11.23
C PHE A 280 -14.57 -8.64 -12.22
N ASP A 281 -14.71 -8.97 -13.49
CA ASP A 281 -13.86 -8.48 -14.57
C ASP A 281 -14.71 -8.02 -15.75
N SER A 282 -14.79 -6.70 -15.94
CA SER A 282 -15.49 -6.08 -17.08
C SER A 282 -14.66 -4.91 -17.60
N PRO A 283 -13.86 -5.12 -18.66
CA PRO A 283 -13.02 -4.06 -19.24
C PRO A 283 -13.81 -2.84 -19.74
N GLY A 284 -15.09 -3.03 -20.04
CA GLY A 284 -15.96 -1.98 -20.52
C GLY A 284 -16.43 -0.95 -19.47
N ILE A 285 -16.01 -1.04 -18.22
CA ILE A 285 -16.34 -0.04 -17.20
C ILE A 285 -15.60 1.27 -17.53
N GLU A 286 -16.36 2.34 -17.74
CA GLU A 286 -15.85 3.67 -18.09
C GLU A 286 -15.91 4.63 -16.88
N VAL A 287 -16.84 4.40 -15.95
CA VAL A 287 -17.01 5.21 -14.74
C VAL A 287 -17.11 4.33 -13.50
N VAL A 288 -16.35 4.69 -12.49
CA VAL A 288 -16.42 4.10 -11.15
C VAL A 288 -16.99 5.15 -10.22
N ALA A 289 -18.18 4.93 -9.69
CA ALA A 289 -18.85 5.83 -8.75
C ALA A 289 -18.74 5.27 -7.33
N MET A 290 -17.97 5.96 -6.49
CA MET A 290 -17.78 5.64 -5.08
C MET A 290 -18.84 6.38 -4.26
N CYS A 291 -20.06 5.86 -4.22
CA CYS A 291 -21.16 6.39 -3.40
C CYS A 291 -21.06 5.96 -1.93
N ARG A 292 -19.86 5.63 -1.50
CA ARG A 292 -19.50 5.23 -0.16
C ARG A 292 -18.20 5.92 0.24
N PRO A 293 -18.24 7.00 1.04
CA PRO A 293 -17.04 7.55 1.66
C PRO A 293 -16.31 6.46 2.46
N THR A 294 -14.99 6.38 2.36
CA THR A 294 -14.21 5.35 3.04
C THR A 294 -12.83 5.87 3.46
N LYS A 295 -12.36 5.38 4.61
CA LYS A 295 -10.96 5.51 5.06
C LYS A 295 -10.12 4.30 4.66
N SER A 296 -10.73 3.34 3.94
CA SER A 296 -10.09 2.09 3.54
C SER A 296 -9.38 2.21 2.20
N TRP A 297 -8.07 2.41 2.23
CA TRP A 297 -7.23 2.39 1.04
C TRP A 297 -7.41 1.09 0.23
N SER A 298 -7.47 -0.06 0.92
CA SER A 298 -7.65 -1.36 0.27
C SER A 298 -8.99 -1.46 -0.46
N LEU A 299 -10.09 -1.03 0.18
CA LEU A 299 -11.42 -1.05 -0.43
C LEU A 299 -11.46 -0.12 -1.65
N PHE A 300 -11.00 1.11 -1.48
CA PHE A 300 -11.01 2.11 -2.56
C PHE A 300 -10.19 1.62 -3.77
N THR A 301 -8.97 1.12 -3.52
CA THR A 301 -8.09 0.56 -4.56
C THR A 301 -8.73 -0.60 -5.31
N GLN A 302 -9.43 -1.49 -4.61
CA GLN A 302 -10.14 -2.61 -5.24
C GLN A 302 -11.30 -2.13 -6.11
N CYS A 303 -12.05 -1.12 -5.66
CA CYS A 303 -13.16 -0.53 -6.42
C CYS A 303 -12.66 0.18 -7.69
N VAL A 304 -11.69 1.08 -7.56
CA VAL A 304 -11.09 1.80 -8.70
C VAL A 304 -10.45 0.82 -9.69
N GLY A 305 -9.78 -0.20 -9.16
CA GLY A 305 -9.14 -1.24 -9.96
C GLY A 305 -10.08 -1.98 -10.93
N ARG A 306 -11.40 -1.92 -10.72
CA ARG A 306 -12.39 -2.49 -11.66
C ARG A 306 -12.48 -1.71 -12.96
N GLY A 307 -12.26 -0.41 -12.93
CA GLY A 307 -12.31 0.46 -14.10
C GLY A 307 -10.99 0.58 -14.87
N LEU A 308 -9.86 0.17 -14.29
CA LEU A 308 -8.54 0.47 -14.85
C LEU A 308 -8.16 -0.33 -16.10
N ARG A 309 -8.85 -1.41 -16.42
CA ARG A 309 -8.48 -2.25 -17.56
C ARG A 309 -8.77 -1.57 -18.89
N PRO A 310 -7.82 -1.59 -19.85
CA PRO A 310 -8.10 -1.20 -21.22
C PRO A 310 -9.09 -2.18 -21.87
N LEU A 311 -9.71 -1.77 -22.96
CA LEU A 311 -10.56 -2.65 -23.76
C LEU A 311 -9.74 -3.81 -24.36
N PRO A 312 -10.35 -5.00 -24.54
CA PRO A 312 -9.66 -6.14 -25.13
C PRO A 312 -9.07 -5.82 -26.51
N GLY A 313 -7.85 -6.27 -26.75
CA GLY A 313 -7.18 -6.08 -28.04
C GLY A 313 -6.49 -4.72 -28.24
N VAL A 314 -6.72 -3.75 -27.33
CA VAL A 314 -6.12 -2.39 -27.46
C VAL A 314 -4.61 -2.41 -27.21
N VAL A 315 -4.14 -3.16 -26.20
CA VAL A 315 -2.73 -3.15 -25.80
C VAL A 315 -1.94 -4.40 -26.19
N ASP A 316 -2.63 -5.48 -26.54
CA ASP A 316 -2.04 -6.82 -26.68
C ASP A 316 -1.04 -6.93 -27.85
N GLN A 317 -1.09 -6.03 -28.83
CA GLN A 317 -0.25 -6.03 -30.02
C GLN A 317 0.90 -5.02 -29.98
N HIS A 318 1.09 -4.34 -28.84
CA HIS A 318 2.06 -3.27 -28.68
C HIS A 318 3.15 -3.65 -27.68
N ASP A 319 4.40 -3.66 -28.16
CA ASP A 319 5.55 -4.09 -27.35
C ASP A 319 6.09 -2.98 -26.44
N THR A 320 5.91 -1.71 -26.80
CA THR A 320 6.46 -0.58 -26.01
C THR A 320 5.40 0.13 -25.19
N PRO A 321 5.75 0.71 -24.02
CA PRO A 321 4.85 1.53 -23.21
C PRO A 321 4.19 2.66 -23.99
N GLU A 322 4.96 3.40 -24.79
CA GLU A 322 4.49 4.55 -25.57
C GLU A 322 3.44 4.14 -26.61
N ALA A 323 3.66 3.00 -27.27
CA ALA A 323 2.70 2.48 -28.24
C ALA A 323 1.40 2.04 -27.57
N ARG A 324 1.48 1.40 -26.38
CA ARG A 324 0.28 1.04 -25.60
C ARG A 324 -0.49 2.26 -25.11
N CYS A 325 0.21 3.26 -24.56
CA CYS A 325 -0.41 4.52 -24.12
C CYS A 325 -1.11 5.24 -25.28
N THR A 326 -0.46 5.29 -26.45
CA THR A 326 -1.06 5.89 -27.65
C THR A 326 -2.30 5.11 -28.11
N ALA A 327 -2.26 3.78 -28.08
CA ALA A 327 -3.40 2.94 -28.43
C ALA A 327 -4.57 3.12 -27.46
N ILE A 328 -4.29 3.23 -26.15
CA ILE A 328 -5.31 3.53 -25.13
C ILE A 328 -5.94 4.90 -25.41
N ALA A 329 -5.15 5.94 -25.64
CA ALA A 329 -5.65 7.29 -25.91
C ALA A 329 -6.52 7.38 -27.16
N ALA A 330 -6.26 6.52 -28.15
CA ALA A 330 -7.03 6.44 -29.39
C ALA A 330 -8.24 5.48 -29.32
N SER A 331 -8.43 4.77 -28.21
CA SER A 331 -9.52 3.79 -28.03
C SER A 331 -10.82 4.45 -27.56
N ASP A 332 -11.93 3.69 -27.59
CA ASP A 332 -13.22 4.12 -27.04
C ASP A 332 -13.21 4.28 -25.52
N LYS A 333 -12.12 3.88 -24.86
CA LYS A 333 -11.91 4.04 -23.41
C LYS A 333 -10.50 4.60 -23.14
N PRO A 334 -10.26 5.89 -23.39
CA PRO A 334 -8.96 6.52 -23.18
C PRO A 334 -8.60 6.68 -21.69
N HIS A 335 -9.58 6.70 -20.80
CA HIS A 335 -9.41 6.80 -19.34
C HIS A 335 -10.60 6.17 -18.61
N VAL A 336 -10.50 6.05 -17.31
CA VAL A 336 -11.62 5.79 -16.41
C VAL A 336 -11.92 7.02 -15.58
N THR A 337 -13.20 7.40 -15.48
CA THR A 337 -13.61 8.47 -14.57
C THR A 337 -13.96 7.88 -13.20
N VAL A 338 -13.39 8.42 -12.13
CA VAL A 338 -13.68 8.06 -10.75
C VAL A 338 -14.45 9.19 -10.09
N LEU A 339 -15.72 8.96 -9.78
CA LEU A 339 -16.57 9.90 -9.05
C LEU A 339 -16.56 9.52 -7.56
N SER A 340 -15.97 10.35 -6.72
CA SER A 340 -15.89 10.15 -5.27
C SER A 340 -16.93 10.99 -4.57
N PHE A 341 -18.01 10.37 -4.10
CA PHE A 341 -19.07 11.07 -3.36
C PHE A 341 -18.69 11.19 -1.89
N VAL A 342 -18.50 12.41 -1.43
CA VAL A 342 -18.10 12.75 -0.06
C VAL A 342 -19.12 13.67 0.58
N GLY A 343 -19.08 13.78 1.91
CA GLY A 343 -19.92 14.74 2.62
C GLY A 343 -19.42 16.18 2.43
N ARG A 344 -20.23 17.12 2.89
CA ARG A 344 -19.96 18.55 2.85
C ARG A 344 -18.63 18.96 3.51
N GLU A 345 -18.16 18.16 4.47
CA GLU A 345 -16.90 18.40 5.17
C GLU A 345 -15.82 17.47 4.63
N SER A 346 -14.90 18.01 3.82
CA SER A 346 -13.80 17.27 3.19
C SER A 346 -12.66 16.85 4.13
N ALA A 347 -12.66 17.31 5.38
CA ALA A 347 -11.50 17.21 6.29
C ALA A 347 -11.38 15.89 7.07
N MET A 348 -11.89 14.74 6.60
CA MET A 348 -11.94 13.51 7.41
C MET A 348 -10.99 12.38 6.95
N ASN A 349 -9.80 12.67 6.50
CA ASN A 349 -8.83 11.62 6.07
C ASN A 349 -9.47 10.52 5.19
N LEU A 350 -10.33 10.93 4.27
CA LEU A 350 -10.93 10.02 3.29
C LEU A 350 -9.88 9.61 2.25
N VAL A 351 -10.01 8.39 1.76
CA VAL A 351 -9.18 7.92 0.66
C VAL A 351 -9.80 8.35 -0.66
N GLY A 352 -9.02 9.02 -1.48
CA GLY A 352 -9.37 9.46 -2.82
C GLY A 352 -8.56 8.78 -3.93
N PRO A 353 -8.84 9.13 -5.19
CA PRO A 353 -8.09 8.64 -6.34
C PRO A 353 -6.59 8.95 -6.25
N THR A 354 -6.24 10.14 -5.81
CA THR A 354 -4.86 10.60 -5.61
C THR A 354 -4.09 9.71 -4.64
N ASP A 355 -4.70 9.29 -3.51
CA ASP A 355 -4.07 8.37 -2.56
C ASP A 355 -3.74 7.02 -3.18
N VAL A 356 -4.65 6.51 -4.02
CA VAL A 356 -4.49 5.20 -4.66
C VAL A 356 -3.39 5.22 -5.72
N LEU A 357 -3.26 6.31 -6.47
CA LEU A 357 -2.21 6.45 -7.48
C LEU A 357 -0.85 6.80 -6.87
N ALA A 358 -0.83 7.57 -5.77
CA ALA A 358 0.40 7.84 -5.02
C ALA A 358 1.04 6.54 -4.51
N GLY A 359 0.22 5.59 -4.03
CA GLY A 359 0.72 4.31 -3.54
C GLY A 359 1.67 4.46 -2.35
N ASP A 360 2.66 3.55 -2.28
CA ASP A 360 3.67 3.55 -1.22
C ASP A 360 4.99 4.21 -1.62
N MET A 361 5.18 4.49 -2.90
CA MET A 361 6.44 5.00 -3.45
C MET A 361 6.50 6.54 -3.48
N VAL A 362 5.36 7.22 -3.43
CA VAL A 362 5.29 8.68 -3.42
C VAL A 362 5.48 9.19 -1.99
N PRO A 363 6.36 10.20 -1.77
CA PRO A 363 6.54 10.81 -0.46
C PRO A 363 5.22 11.37 0.09
N PRO A 364 4.95 11.28 1.41
CA PRO A 364 3.72 11.80 2.02
C PRO A 364 3.46 13.28 1.71
N GLU A 365 4.51 14.12 1.68
CA GLU A 365 4.43 15.55 1.36
C GLU A 365 3.87 15.79 -0.06
N VAL A 366 4.24 14.95 -1.02
CA VAL A 366 3.75 15.02 -2.40
C VAL A 366 2.29 14.56 -2.48
N ALA A 367 1.96 13.47 -1.77
CA ALA A 367 0.59 12.97 -1.74
C ALA A 367 -0.39 13.98 -1.10
N GLU A 368 0.04 14.66 -0.02
CA GLU A 368 -0.74 15.75 0.60
C GLU A 368 -0.91 16.92 -0.36
N LYS A 369 0.16 17.35 -1.03
CA LYS A 369 0.09 18.44 -1.99
C LYS A 369 -0.80 18.12 -3.19
N ALA A 370 -0.74 16.91 -3.70
CA ALA A 370 -1.60 16.47 -4.79
C ALA A 370 -3.10 16.46 -4.39
N LYS A 371 -3.41 16.18 -3.13
CA LYS A 371 -4.78 16.31 -2.61
C LYS A 371 -5.24 17.77 -2.53
N GLU A 372 -4.37 18.66 -2.07
CA GLU A 372 -4.66 20.10 -2.08
C GLU A 372 -5.00 20.58 -3.49
N LEU A 373 -4.19 20.18 -4.49
CA LEU A 373 -4.43 20.51 -5.89
C LEU A 373 -5.72 19.88 -6.42
N GLU A 374 -6.05 18.64 -6.01
CA GLU A 374 -7.32 17.98 -6.37
C GLU A 374 -8.54 18.71 -5.77
N GLU A 375 -8.43 19.21 -4.53
CA GLU A 375 -9.50 19.99 -3.87
C GLU A 375 -9.67 21.39 -4.46
N GLU A 376 -8.61 22.03 -4.91
CA GLU A 376 -8.62 23.34 -5.57
C GLU A 376 -9.11 23.28 -7.02
N ALA A 377 -9.05 22.13 -7.65
CA ALA A 377 -9.42 21.96 -9.05
C ALA A 377 -10.94 21.99 -9.25
N GLU A 378 -11.43 22.90 -10.06
CA GLU A 378 -12.82 22.95 -10.52
C GLU A 378 -13.02 22.00 -11.72
N GLY A 379 -13.43 20.73 -11.48
CA GLY A 379 -13.81 19.84 -12.59
C GLY A 379 -13.18 18.46 -12.56
N GLU A 380 -13.03 17.88 -13.75
CA GLU A 380 -12.35 16.60 -13.97
C GLU A 380 -10.84 16.86 -14.10
N THR A 381 -10.04 16.11 -13.33
CA THR A 381 -8.58 16.24 -13.32
C THR A 381 -7.90 14.91 -13.59
N ASP A 382 -6.85 14.92 -14.40
CA ASP A 382 -5.99 13.75 -14.56
C ASP A 382 -5.14 13.57 -13.29
N THR A 383 -5.38 12.50 -12.57
CA THR A 383 -4.73 12.24 -11.27
C THR A 383 -3.23 12.00 -11.43
N LEU A 384 -2.76 11.54 -12.61
CA LEU A 384 -1.34 11.35 -12.86
C LEU A 384 -0.63 12.70 -13.05
N GLU A 385 -1.24 13.63 -13.82
CA GLU A 385 -0.73 14.98 -14.01
C GLU A 385 -0.69 15.74 -12.68
N LEU A 386 -1.73 15.63 -11.84
CA LEU A 386 -1.74 16.22 -10.50
C LEU A 386 -0.59 15.74 -9.61
N LEU A 387 -0.28 14.45 -9.65
CA LEU A 387 0.84 13.91 -8.89
C LEU A 387 2.19 14.41 -9.41
N GLU A 388 2.35 14.57 -10.73
CA GLU A 388 3.57 15.13 -11.33
C GLU A 388 3.72 16.61 -10.98
N GLU A 389 2.65 17.39 -11.04
CA GLU A 389 2.65 18.81 -10.63
C GLU A 389 2.98 18.96 -9.13
N ALA A 390 2.42 18.10 -8.28
CA ALA A 390 2.72 18.09 -6.86
C ALA A 390 4.20 17.74 -6.59
N GLU A 391 4.77 16.77 -7.33
CA GLU A 391 6.19 16.43 -7.23
C GLU A 391 7.09 17.64 -7.58
N GLU A 392 6.77 18.35 -8.66
CA GLU A 392 7.51 19.53 -9.09
C GLU A 392 7.38 20.68 -8.06
N GLU A 393 6.18 20.91 -7.53
CA GLU A 393 5.95 21.98 -6.55
C GLU A 393 6.64 21.68 -5.21
N VAL A 394 6.56 20.46 -4.69
CA VAL A 394 7.25 20.06 -3.47
C VAL A 394 8.77 20.18 -3.62
N GLU A 395 9.33 19.77 -4.77
CA GLU A 395 10.77 19.92 -5.04
C GLU A 395 11.16 21.40 -5.17
N ARG A 396 10.34 22.22 -5.82
CA ARG A 396 10.55 23.68 -5.87
C ARG A 396 10.59 24.29 -4.48
N LEU A 397 9.60 23.97 -3.63
CA LEU A 397 9.54 24.44 -2.24
C LEU A 397 10.72 23.95 -1.41
N ARG A 398 11.20 22.74 -1.66
CA ARG A 398 12.39 22.17 -1.01
C ARG A 398 13.64 22.96 -1.39
N ILE A 399 13.82 23.27 -2.67
CA ILE A 399 14.92 24.10 -3.17
C ILE A 399 14.83 25.52 -2.59
N GLU A 400 13.65 26.13 -2.59
CA GLU A 400 13.44 27.46 -2.02
C GLU A 400 13.78 27.51 -0.52
N ARG A 401 13.36 26.51 0.26
CA ARG A 401 13.72 26.39 1.69
C ARG A 401 15.23 26.21 1.89
N GLN A 402 15.89 25.47 1.00
CA GLN A 402 17.35 25.29 1.05
C GLN A 402 18.11 26.56 0.61
N CYS A 403 17.55 27.34 -0.31
CA CYS A 403 18.13 28.59 -0.83
C CYS A 403 17.68 29.82 -0.02
N ALA A 404 16.70 29.70 0.87
CA ALA A 404 16.25 30.79 1.72
C ALA A 404 17.43 31.33 2.54
N PRO A 405 17.73 32.66 2.49
CA PRO A 405 18.78 33.21 3.30
C PRO A 405 18.42 33.03 4.77
N VAL A 406 19.11 32.12 5.43
CA VAL A 406 19.02 32.01 6.87
C VAL A 406 19.62 33.27 7.47
N ARG A 407 18.79 34.24 7.83
CA ARG A 407 19.21 35.30 8.76
C ARG A 407 19.43 34.64 10.11
N VAL A 408 20.63 34.18 10.32
CA VAL A 408 21.08 33.80 11.64
C VAL A 408 21.49 35.09 12.32
N ASP A 409 20.62 35.70 13.10
CA ASP A 409 21.04 36.65 14.13
C ASP A 409 21.78 35.81 15.19
N VAL A 410 23.09 35.71 14.97
CA VAL A 410 23.97 35.02 15.90
C VAL A 410 24.28 35.99 17.04
N ALA A 411 23.42 35.97 18.05
CA ALA A 411 23.82 36.50 19.36
C ALA A 411 24.85 35.52 19.94
N TYR A 412 26.12 35.90 19.90
CA TYR A 412 27.19 35.12 20.54
C TYR A 412 27.16 35.37 22.03
N GLU A 413 26.45 34.55 22.77
CA GLU A 413 26.83 34.33 24.18
C GLU A 413 27.94 33.28 24.18
N THR A 414 29.13 33.67 24.56
CA THR A 414 30.27 32.79 24.78
C THR A 414 30.06 32.00 26.05
N HIS A 415 29.25 30.93 25.97
CA HIS A 415 29.31 29.91 27.02
C HIS A 415 30.49 28.99 26.73
N ASP A 416 31.26 28.67 27.78
CA ASP A 416 32.37 27.72 27.71
C ASP A 416 31.95 26.43 27.02
N THR A 417 32.38 26.30 25.78
CA THR A 417 31.98 25.21 24.88
C THR A 417 32.67 23.91 25.25
N ASP A 418 31.95 22.83 25.05
CA ASP A 418 32.38 21.46 25.28
C ASP A 418 33.81 21.21 24.77
N LEU A 419 34.58 20.38 25.48
CA LEU A 419 35.96 20.01 25.21
C LEU A 419 36.24 19.63 23.75
N PHE A 420 35.25 19.06 23.09
CA PHE A 420 35.33 18.56 21.72
C PHE A 420 34.65 19.47 20.69
N ASN A 421 34.20 20.66 21.10
CA ASN A 421 33.59 21.63 20.22
C ASN A 421 34.58 22.76 19.92
N ASP A 422 35.70 22.43 19.31
CA ASP A 422 36.78 23.38 19.03
C ASP A 422 36.45 24.31 17.85
N ARG A 423 37.09 25.50 17.80
CA ARG A 423 36.93 26.52 16.75
C ARG A 423 37.17 25.97 15.35
N GLU A 424 38.05 24.99 15.21
CA GLU A 424 38.33 24.32 13.92
C GLU A 424 37.12 23.60 13.33
N PHE A 425 36.17 23.16 14.16
CA PHE A 425 34.93 22.53 13.72
C PHE A 425 33.79 23.51 13.45
N LYS A 426 33.96 24.80 13.73
CA LYS A 426 32.94 25.84 13.50
C LYS A 426 32.92 26.40 12.09
N ILE A 427 33.89 26.10 11.28
CA ILE A 427 34.00 26.62 9.93
C ILE A 427 33.53 25.57 8.93
N ALA A 428 32.32 25.64 8.52
CA ALA A 428 31.79 25.24 7.22
C ALA A 428 30.30 24.83 7.27
N VAL A 429 29.43 25.80 7.49
CA VAL A 429 27.99 25.61 7.25
C VAL A 429 27.58 26.32 5.93
N THR A 430 28.45 26.43 4.99
CA THR A 430 28.15 27.14 3.72
C THR A 430 28.54 26.42 2.45
N LYS A 431 28.65 25.08 2.47
CA LYS A 431 28.77 24.31 1.21
C LYS A 431 28.08 22.96 1.39
N GLY A 432 27.12 22.72 0.53
CA GLY A 432 26.39 21.50 0.21
C GLY A 432 26.40 20.36 1.25
N LEU A 433 25.23 19.84 1.57
CA LEU A 433 25.05 18.66 2.42
C LEU A 433 25.71 17.41 1.78
N ASP A 434 27.04 17.30 1.94
CA ASP A 434 27.73 16.04 1.71
C ASP A 434 27.44 15.10 2.88
N ILE A 435 26.72 14.02 2.61
CA ILE A 435 26.44 12.99 3.62
C ILE A 435 27.75 12.26 3.94
N PRO A 436 28.22 12.29 5.20
CA PRO A 436 29.48 11.65 5.57
C PRO A 436 29.45 10.14 5.32
N PRO A 437 30.57 9.51 4.91
CA PRO A 437 30.64 8.06 4.76
C PRO A 437 30.11 7.34 6.02
N GLN A 438 29.25 6.32 5.85
CA GLN A 438 28.55 5.66 6.97
C GLN A 438 29.52 5.10 8.02
N HIS A 439 30.72 4.64 7.64
CA HIS A 439 31.71 4.13 8.58
C HIS A 439 32.31 5.23 9.47
N HIS A 440 32.52 6.44 8.98
CA HIS A 440 33.00 7.57 9.78
C HIS A 440 31.93 8.03 10.77
N ARG A 441 30.68 8.12 10.33
CA ARG A 441 29.53 8.45 11.18
C ARG A 441 29.36 7.42 12.31
N SER A 442 29.40 6.14 11.95
CA SER A 442 29.33 5.04 12.94
C SER A 442 30.47 5.09 13.98
N TYR A 443 31.67 5.50 13.56
CA TYR A 443 32.80 5.67 14.47
C TYR A 443 32.55 6.80 15.47
N LEU A 444 32.03 7.94 15.03
CA LEU A 444 31.71 9.08 15.93
C LEU A 444 30.61 8.73 16.93
N LEU A 445 29.57 8.01 16.51
CA LEU A 445 28.53 7.52 17.41
C LEU A 445 29.10 6.59 18.49
N LYS A 446 29.97 5.65 18.11
CA LYS A 446 30.70 4.79 19.07
C LYS A 446 31.63 5.58 19.99
N SER A 447 32.14 6.73 19.53
CA SER A 447 33.01 7.60 20.32
C SER A 447 32.23 8.49 21.30
N GLY A 448 30.87 8.48 21.27
CA GLY A 448 30.00 9.13 22.25
C GLY A 448 29.27 10.37 21.75
N TYR A 449 29.24 10.62 20.43
CA TYR A 449 28.33 11.58 19.83
C TYR A 449 26.92 11.00 19.66
N THR A 450 25.92 11.86 19.57
CA THR A 450 24.54 11.51 19.21
C THR A 450 24.27 11.86 17.74
N GLU A 451 23.27 11.22 17.14
CA GLU A 451 22.82 11.56 15.77
C GLU A 451 22.46 13.04 15.61
N GLY A 452 21.81 13.64 16.60
CA GLY A 452 21.48 15.07 16.60
C GLY A 452 22.70 16.00 16.60
N GLU A 453 23.82 15.59 17.22
CA GLU A 453 25.04 16.39 17.27
C GLU A 453 25.81 16.37 15.93
N ILE A 454 25.76 15.26 15.20
CA ILE A 454 26.52 15.07 13.95
C ILE A 454 25.68 15.19 12.68
N GLY A 455 24.36 15.29 12.80
CA GLY A 455 23.41 15.30 11.68
C GLY A 455 23.64 16.41 10.65
N GLY A 456 24.10 17.58 11.11
CA GLY A 456 24.40 18.73 10.24
C GLY A 456 25.89 18.91 9.87
N TRP A 457 26.75 17.90 10.08
CA TRP A 457 28.18 18.04 9.78
C TRP A 457 28.52 17.67 8.34
N SER A 458 29.38 18.48 7.71
CA SER A 458 29.94 18.16 6.40
C SER A 458 30.89 16.93 6.48
N THR A 459 31.13 16.28 5.35
CA THR A 459 32.05 15.15 5.21
C THR A 459 33.45 15.46 5.74
N ASP A 460 33.98 16.65 5.40
CA ASP A 460 35.28 17.12 5.87
C ASP A 460 35.33 17.30 7.38
N ARG A 461 34.24 17.78 7.97
CA ARG A 461 34.15 17.95 9.43
C ARG A 461 34.14 16.62 10.13
N VAL A 462 33.40 15.66 9.59
CA VAL A 462 33.33 14.30 10.13
C VAL A 462 34.69 13.61 10.00
N ALA A 463 35.37 13.70 8.85
CA ALA A 463 36.69 13.12 8.65
C ALA A 463 37.71 13.67 9.66
N ARG A 464 37.81 15.01 9.77
CA ARG A 464 38.71 15.64 10.77
C ARG A 464 38.39 15.25 12.20
N ALA A 465 37.13 15.08 12.53
CA ALA A 465 36.73 14.60 13.87
C ALA A 465 37.17 13.17 14.13
N VAL A 466 37.05 12.30 13.13
CA VAL A 466 37.51 10.90 13.20
C VAL A 466 39.03 10.84 13.38
N ASP A 467 39.80 11.59 12.58
CA ASP A 467 41.25 11.66 12.67
C ASP A 467 41.69 12.15 14.06
N TRP A 468 41.04 13.20 14.56
CA TRP A 468 41.33 13.74 15.89
C TRP A 468 41.05 12.71 17.02
N PHE A 469 39.97 11.95 16.92
CA PHE A 469 39.67 10.89 17.89
C PHE A 469 40.63 9.72 17.78
N GLN A 470 41.07 9.36 16.60
CA GLN A 470 42.05 8.30 16.38
C GLN A 470 43.40 8.70 17.00
N ASP A 471 43.88 9.93 16.76
CA ASP A 471 45.09 10.46 17.36
C ASP A 471 45.04 10.45 18.90
N ARG A 472 43.91 10.92 19.45
CA ARG A 472 43.71 10.86 20.92
C ARG A 472 43.71 9.45 21.48
N HIS A 473 43.10 8.52 20.74
CA HIS A 473 43.07 7.12 21.14
C HIS A 473 44.45 6.51 21.15
N GLN A 474 45.28 6.78 20.11
CA GLN A 474 46.66 6.34 20.03
C GLN A 474 47.53 6.91 21.16
N LYS A 475 47.29 8.16 21.53
CA LYS A 475 47.97 8.82 22.65
C LYS A 475 47.45 8.42 24.04
N GLY A 476 46.46 7.52 24.12
CA GLY A 476 45.87 7.05 25.39
C GLY A 476 45.13 8.09 26.20
N LEU A 477 44.70 9.21 25.57
CA LEU A 477 43.98 10.30 26.22
C LEU A 477 42.52 9.94 26.55
N CYS A 478 41.91 10.68 27.47
CA CYS A 478 40.57 10.42 27.94
C CYS A 478 39.53 10.45 26.81
N SER A 479 38.51 9.58 26.90
CA SER A 479 37.40 9.50 25.96
C SER A 479 36.44 10.70 26.07
N LEU A 480 35.60 10.94 25.04
CA LEU A 480 34.57 11.98 25.08
C LEU A 480 33.63 11.81 26.28
N ALA A 481 33.23 10.57 26.59
CA ALA A 481 32.38 10.29 27.73
C ALA A 481 33.07 10.64 29.04
N GLN A 482 34.33 10.30 29.20
CA GLN A 482 35.12 10.68 30.38
C GLN A 482 35.30 12.20 30.47
N ALA A 483 35.58 12.87 29.36
CA ALA A 483 35.74 14.33 29.34
C ALA A 483 34.44 15.08 29.71
N ARG A 484 33.27 14.58 29.26
CA ARG A 484 31.95 15.11 29.63
C ARG A 484 31.67 14.94 31.14
N LEU A 485 32.02 13.80 31.70
CA LEU A 485 31.91 13.56 33.15
C LEU A 485 32.88 14.44 33.97
N LEU A 486 34.12 14.59 33.53
CA LEU A 486 35.10 15.47 34.17
C LEU A 486 34.66 16.94 34.12
N LYS A 487 33.98 17.39 33.08
CA LYS A 487 33.37 18.72 33.02
C LYS A 487 32.32 18.91 34.12
N ARG A 488 31.47 17.89 34.35
CA ARG A 488 30.46 17.93 35.42
C ARG A 488 31.07 17.98 36.84
N VAL A 489 32.28 17.48 37.01
CA VAL A 489 33.02 17.50 38.26
C VAL A 489 33.90 18.77 38.39
N GLY A 490 33.81 19.71 37.44
CA GLY A 490 34.48 21.01 37.52
C GLY A 490 35.95 21.02 37.04
N ILE A 491 36.44 20.00 36.38
CA ILE A 491 37.84 19.98 35.87
C ILE A 491 37.98 20.93 34.69
N PRO A 492 38.97 21.86 34.67
CA PRO A 492 39.20 22.82 33.59
C PRO A 492 39.45 22.13 32.22
N ARG A 493 39.08 22.82 31.16
CA ARG A 493 39.16 22.29 29.77
C ARG A 493 40.58 21.85 29.40
N GLU A 494 41.56 22.71 29.65
CA GLU A 494 42.97 22.44 29.31
C GLU A 494 43.49 21.17 29.96
N THR A 495 43.18 20.98 31.25
CA THR A 495 43.53 19.78 31.99
C THR A 495 42.87 18.54 31.42
N ARG A 496 41.56 18.61 31.08
CA ARG A 496 40.83 17.49 30.49
C ARG A 496 41.37 17.07 29.10
N LEU A 497 41.87 18.04 28.31
CA LEU A 497 42.47 17.75 27.00
C LEU A 497 43.72 16.88 27.08
N GLN A 498 44.49 17.03 28.13
CA GLN A 498 45.78 16.36 28.34
C GLN A 498 45.72 15.11 29.21
N MET A 499 44.58 14.90 29.91
CA MET A 499 44.45 13.75 30.81
C MET A 499 44.41 12.43 30.05
N THR A 500 45.15 11.45 30.54
CA THR A 500 45.07 10.07 30.08
C THR A 500 43.77 9.39 30.56
N LYS A 501 43.39 8.28 29.90
CA LYS A 501 42.24 7.46 30.33
C LYS A 501 42.34 7.00 31.78
N ALA A 502 43.56 6.67 32.23
CA ALA A 502 43.82 6.19 33.57
C ALA A 502 43.64 7.31 34.62
N GLU A 503 44.12 8.52 34.34
CA GLU A 503 43.97 9.69 35.21
C GLU A 503 42.51 10.11 35.29
N ALA A 504 41.83 10.18 34.15
CA ALA A 504 40.41 10.48 34.07
C ALA A 504 39.58 9.48 34.90
N SER A 505 39.87 8.20 34.78
CA SER A 505 39.20 7.15 35.57
C SER A 505 39.47 7.27 37.05
N ARG A 506 40.69 7.63 37.46
CA ARG A 506 41.01 7.87 38.89
C ARG A 506 40.23 9.04 39.45
N VAL A 507 40.11 10.13 38.72
CA VAL A 507 39.36 11.31 39.15
C VAL A 507 37.86 11.02 39.23
N LEU A 508 37.31 10.30 38.24
CA LEU A 508 35.88 10.01 38.18
C LEU A 508 35.42 8.92 39.16
N PHE A 509 36.26 7.88 39.38
CA PHE A 509 35.83 6.66 40.04
C PHE A 509 36.61 6.33 41.33
N GLY A 510 37.66 7.12 41.67
CA GLY A 510 38.53 6.89 42.83
C GLY A 510 39.34 5.59 42.72
N LYS A 511 40.08 5.22 43.78
CA LYS A 511 40.93 4.01 43.81
C LYS A 511 40.17 2.68 43.74
N GLY A 512 38.84 2.69 43.65
CA GLY A 512 37.98 1.49 43.67
C GLY A 512 36.99 1.36 42.54
N GLY A 513 37.03 2.23 41.52
CA GLY A 513 36.26 2.05 40.27
C GLY A 513 34.73 2.19 40.38
N LYS A 514 34.16 2.74 41.44
CA LYS A 514 32.72 3.00 41.56
C LYS A 514 32.43 4.51 41.69
N PHE A 515 31.50 4.99 40.88
CA PHE A 515 31.01 6.36 40.91
C PHE A 515 30.30 6.62 42.23
N SER A 516 30.86 7.47 43.07
CA SER A 516 30.17 8.02 44.23
C SER A 516 29.53 9.33 43.81
N ALA A 517 28.26 9.30 43.42
CA ALA A 517 27.44 10.48 43.27
C ALA A 517 27.15 11.02 44.69
N LYS A 518 27.88 12.03 45.13
CA LYS A 518 27.37 12.89 46.18
C LYS A 518 26.28 13.79 45.61
N LYS A 519 25.12 13.75 46.27
CA LYS A 519 23.94 14.58 46.02
C LYS A 519 24.26 16.07 46.01
#